data_6c3394afd0dea457b0f81128334bdd12
#
_entry.id   6c3394afd0dea457b0f81128334bdd12
#
_cell.length_a   1.000
_cell.length_b   1.000
_cell.length_c   1.000
_cell.angle_alpha   90.00
_cell.angle_beta   90.00
_cell.angle_gamma   90.00
#
_symmetry.space_group_name_H-M   'P 1'
#
loop_
_entity.id
_entity.type
_entity.pdbx_description
1 polymer ?
#
loop_
_entity_poly.entity_id
_entity_poly.type
_entity_poly.pdbx_seq_one_letter_code
_entity_poly.pdbx_strand_id
1 'polypeptide(L)'
;KYCLAATAHHKDMDLIAVIMGDPDPQKRFTDAATLLEYGFSQCSLYQDNAEIGQKKVPVLGAIEKEIEVKANGDFTYLNTTGEDISGVTKEVNLPQSVEAPAKEGDKTGEVVYYLNGSKIGSVDIVFAQNIDKATYKDYFLLSFRAFLL
;
A
#
# COMPACT_ATOMS: atom_id res chain seq x y z
N LYS A 1 -17.78 -38.22 17.10
CA LYS A 1 -17.73 -36.83 16.63
C LYS A 1 -16.48 -36.66 15.78
N TYR A 2 -16.63 -36.07 14.63
CA TYR A 2 -15.57 -35.94 13.63
C TYR A 2 -15.19 -34.47 13.48
N CYS A 3 -13.91 -34.21 13.18
CA CYS A 3 -13.38 -32.87 12.94
C CYS A 3 -12.68 -32.84 11.55
N LEU A 4 -12.65 -31.66 10.94
CA LEU A 4 -11.96 -31.42 9.69
C LEU A 4 -11.45 -29.99 9.67
N ALA A 5 -10.21 -29.78 9.24
CA ALA A 5 -9.70 -28.49 8.80
C ALA A 5 -9.46 -28.59 7.28
N ALA A 6 -10.03 -27.68 6.53
CA ALA A 6 -9.90 -27.61 5.07
C ALA A 6 -9.45 -26.21 4.65
N THR A 7 -8.61 -26.15 3.62
CA THR A 7 -8.17 -24.88 3.01
C THR A 7 -8.58 -24.86 1.55
N ALA A 8 -8.90 -23.67 1.06
CA ALA A 8 -9.18 -23.45 -0.36
C ALA A 8 -8.63 -22.10 -0.80
N HIS A 9 -8.14 -22.04 -2.04
CA HIS A 9 -7.67 -20.84 -2.71
C HIS A 9 -8.61 -20.46 -3.85
N HIS A 10 -9.05 -19.21 -3.91
CA HIS A 10 -9.86 -18.67 -5.01
C HIS A 10 -9.66 -17.16 -5.15
N LYS A 11 -9.37 -16.68 -6.38
CA LYS A 11 -9.18 -15.24 -6.69
C LYS A 11 -8.22 -14.53 -5.73
N ASP A 12 -7.00 -15.06 -5.59
CA ASP A 12 -5.95 -14.55 -4.71
C ASP A 12 -6.32 -14.47 -3.21
N MET A 13 -7.37 -15.21 -2.80
CA MET A 13 -7.78 -15.34 -1.40
C MET A 13 -7.63 -16.77 -0.94
N ASP A 14 -7.10 -16.94 0.28
CA ASP A 14 -7.03 -18.20 0.99
C ASP A 14 -8.01 -18.22 2.14
N LEU A 15 -8.87 -19.25 2.20
CA LEU A 15 -9.79 -19.47 3.29
C LEU A 15 -9.50 -20.78 4.00
N ILE A 16 -9.73 -20.79 5.30
CA ILE A 16 -9.61 -21.96 6.17
C ILE A 16 -10.96 -22.20 6.83
N ALA A 17 -11.54 -23.39 6.62
CA ALA A 17 -12.74 -23.84 7.33
C ALA A 17 -12.37 -24.89 8.37
N VAL A 18 -12.90 -24.75 9.58
CA VAL A 18 -12.70 -25.70 10.67
C VAL A 18 -14.06 -26.23 11.13
N ILE A 19 -14.31 -27.51 10.92
CA ILE A 19 -15.50 -28.22 11.38
C ILE A 19 -15.14 -29.00 12.64
N MET A 20 -15.92 -28.85 13.69
CA MET A 20 -15.68 -29.53 14.96
C MET A 20 -16.95 -30.25 15.45
N GLY A 21 -16.76 -31.52 15.81
CA GLY A 21 -17.81 -32.30 16.51
C GLY A 21 -18.95 -32.74 15.64
N ASP A 22 -18.78 -32.87 14.31
CA ASP A 22 -19.78 -33.38 13.39
C ASP A 22 -20.17 -34.82 13.76
N PRO A 23 -21.45 -35.15 13.77
CA PRO A 23 -21.90 -36.52 14.04
C PRO A 23 -21.63 -37.48 12.90
N ASP A 24 -21.51 -37.01 11.65
CA ASP A 24 -21.35 -37.81 10.45
C ASP A 24 -19.93 -37.63 9.84
N PRO A 25 -19.22 -38.76 9.57
CA PRO A 25 -17.88 -38.69 8.96
C PRO A 25 -17.87 -38.17 7.52
N GLN A 26 -18.98 -38.26 6.77
CA GLN A 26 -19.06 -37.75 5.40
C GLN A 26 -19.54 -36.28 5.38
N LYS A 27 -20.48 -35.95 6.26
CA LYS A 27 -21.09 -34.62 6.32
C LYS A 27 -20.09 -33.51 6.58
N ARG A 28 -19.06 -33.77 7.40
CA ARG A 28 -17.99 -32.78 7.67
C ARG A 28 -17.32 -32.23 6.41
N PHE A 29 -17.22 -33.03 5.33
CA PHE A 29 -16.65 -32.58 4.05
C PHE A 29 -17.59 -31.65 3.30
N THR A 30 -18.88 -32.01 3.28
CA THR A 30 -19.93 -31.18 2.66
C THR A 30 -20.08 -29.86 3.41
N ASP A 31 -20.08 -29.90 4.76
CA ASP A 31 -20.21 -28.71 5.59
C ASP A 31 -18.97 -27.77 5.44
N ALA A 32 -17.76 -28.33 5.32
CA ALA A 32 -16.57 -27.56 5.05
C ALA A 32 -16.62 -26.90 3.66
N ALA A 33 -17.05 -27.62 2.62
CA ALA A 33 -17.21 -27.07 1.28
C ALA A 33 -18.23 -25.92 1.28
N THR A 34 -19.40 -26.13 1.88
CA THR A 34 -20.45 -25.10 2.00
C THR A 34 -19.96 -23.86 2.73
N LEU A 35 -19.19 -24.04 3.82
CA LEU A 35 -18.64 -22.93 4.58
C LEU A 35 -17.60 -22.15 3.78
N LEU A 36 -16.74 -22.83 3.02
CA LEU A 36 -15.76 -22.19 2.12
C LEU A 36 -16.45 -21.42 0.99
N GLU A 37 -17.46 -22.01 0.34
CA GLU A 37 -18.27 -21.36 -0.70
C GLU A 37 -18.96 -20.10 -0.15
N TYR A 38 -19.57 -20.20 1.02
CA TYR A 38 -20.15 -19.06 1.71
C TYR A 38 -19.09 -17.97 1.95
N GLY A 39 -17.92 -18.32 2.51
CA GLY A 39 -16.83 -17.39 2.77
C GLY A 39 -16.39 -16.66 1.50
N PHE A 40 -16.16 -17.40 0.39
CA PHE A 40 -15.80 -16.79 -0.90
C PHE A 40 -16.90 -15.91 -1.49
N SER A 41 -18.16 -16.21 -1.21
CA SER A 41 -19.29 -15.37 -1.66
C SER A 41 -19.39 -14.03 -0.92
N GLN A 42 -18.92 -13.99 0.32
CA GLN A 42 -18.96 -12.77 1.17
C GLN A 42 -17.68 -11.95 1.09
N CYS A 43 -16.58 -12.57 0.70
CA CYS A 43 -15.28 -11.89 0.66
C CYS A 43 -14.97 -11.37 -0.74
N SER A 44 -14.39 -10.17 -0.81
CA SER A 44 -13.81 -9.59 -2.01
C SER A 44 -12.47 -8.95 -1.71
N LEU A 45 -11.51 -9.10 -2.63
CA LEU A 45 -10.16 -8.56 -2.50
C LEU A 45 -10.01 -7.34 -3.40
N TYR A 46 -9.64 -6.21 -2.82
CA TYR A 46 -9.22 -5.02 -3.55
C TYR A 46 -7.70 -4.95 -3.55
N GLN A 47 -7.11 -4.77 -4.73
CA GLN A 47 -5.66 -4.62 -4.90
C GLN A 47 -5.39 -3.39 -5.77
N ASP A 48 -4.42 -2.57 -5.35
CA ASP A 48 -3.93 -1.41 -6.10
C ASP A 48 -2.41 -1.29 -5.90
N ASN A 49 -1.69 -1.01 -6.97
CA ASN A 49 -0.23 -0.83 -6.95
C ASN A 49 0.21 0.50 -6.31
N ALA A 50 -0.71 1.21 -5.66
CA ALA A 50 -0.50 2.49 -5.01
C ALA A 50 0.20 3.54 -5.89
N GLU A 51 -0.06 3.50 -7.20
CA GLU A 51 0.57 4.40 -8.16
C GLU A 51 0.26 5.86 -7.82
N ILE A 52 1.33 6.66 -7.71
CA ILE A 52 1.27 8.10 -7.46
C ILE A 52 1.53 8.85 -8.77
N GLY A 53 0.66 9.82 -9.10
CA GLY A 53 0.80 10.62 -10.31
C GLY A 53 2.02 11.55 -10.27
N GLN A 54 2.31 12.14 -9.10
CA GLN A 54 3.46 13.00 -8.86
C GLN A 54 4.64 12.17 -8.34
N LYS A 55 5.68 12.01 -9.15
CA LYS A 55 6.88 11.21 -8.81
C LYS A 55 8.03 12.03 -8.24
N LYS A 56 7.90 13.35 -8.14
CA LYS A 56 8.96 14.26 -7.65
C LYS A 56 8.39 15.32 -6.72
N VAL A 57 9.16 15.66 -5.71
CA VAL A 57 8.85 16.72 -4.73
C VAL A 57 9.99 17.73 -4.69
N PRO A 58 9.72 19.05 -4.67
CA PRO A 58 10.74 20.07 -4.51
C PRO A 58 11.54 19.91 -3.22
N VAL A 59 12.88 20.12 -3.30
CA VAL A 59 13.78 20.02 -2.15
C VAL A 59 14.38 21.39 -1.85
N LEU A 60 14.39 21.75 -0.57
CA LEU A 60 15.01 22.94 -0.06
C LEU A 60 16.35 22.60 0.61
N GLY A 61 17.35 23.46 0.41
CA GLY A 61 18.66 23.31 1.05
C GLY A 61 19.57 22.24 0.43
N ALA A 62 19.26 21.77 -0.79
CA ALA A 62 20.11 20.87 -1.60
C ALA A 62 20.51 21.54 -2.92
N ILE A 63 21.48 20.94 -3.63
CA ILE A 63 21.82 21.32 -5.00
C ILE A 63 20.74 20.85 -5.96
N GLU A 64 20.27 19.63 -5.77
CA GLU A 64 19.13 19.07 -6.47
C GLU A 64 17.87 19.83 -6.05
N LYS A 65 17.08 20.21 -7.03
CA LYS A 65 15.85 20.97 -6.80
C LYS A 65 14.65 20.09 -6.52
N GLU A 66 14.74 18.80 -6.88
CA GLU A 66 13.67 17.83 -6.77
C GLU A 66 14.22 16.48 -6.31
N ILE A 67 13.42 15.75 -5.52
CA ILE A 67 13.69 14.38 -5.11
C ILE A 67 12.59 13.45 -5.64
N GLU A 68 12.99 12.28 -6.10
CA GLU A 68 12.04 11.25 -6.53
C GLU A 68 11.41 10.58 -5.31
N VAL A 69 10.11 10.30 -5.42
CA VAL A 69 9.31 9.61 -4.42
C VAL A 69 8.60 8.42 -5.04
N LYS A 70 8.36 7.39 -4.24
CA LYS A 70 7.67 6.15 -4.64
C LYS A 70 6.77 5.65 -3.53
N ALA A 71 5.72 4.92 -3.88
CA ALA A 71 4.95 4.17 -2.89
C ALA A 71 5.80 3.02 -2.33
N ASN A 72 5.65 2.74 -1.05
CA ASN A 72 6.37 1.68 -0.35
C ASN A 72 5.55 0.38 -0.35
N GLY A 73 5.27 -0.14 -1.54
CA GLY A 73 4.53 -1.38 -1.77
C GLY A 73 3.12 -1.16 -2.30
N ASP A 74 2.41 -2.28 -2.45
CA ASP A 74 1.05 -2.33 -2.97
C ASP A 74 0.03 -2.25 -1.84
N PHE A 75 -1.17 -1.78 -2.15
CA PHE A 75 -2.30 -1.79 -1.23
C PHE A 75 -3.18 -3.00 -1.47
N THR A 76 -3.48 -3.73 -0.40
CA THR A 76 -4.42 -4.86 -0.43
C THR A 76 -5.43 -4.71 0.70
N TYR A 77 -6.70 -4.81 0.38
CA TYR A 77 -7.79 -4.77 1.34
C TYR A 77 -8.75 -5.93 1.13
N LEU A 78 -8.93 -6.74 2.18
CA LEU A 78 -9.91 -7.82 2.21
C LEU A 78 -11.22 -7.32 2.79
N ASN A 79 -12.22 -7.18 1.93
CA ASN A 79 -13.59 -6.90 2.37
C ASN A 79 -14.31 -8.21 2.74
N THR A 80 -14.83 -8.28 3.97
CA THR A 80 -15.56 -9.44 4.50
C THR A 80 -17.02 -9.13 4.78
N THR A 81 -17.48 -7.92 4.49
CA THR A 81 -18.83 -7.44 4.79
C THR A 81 -19.79 -7.55 3.61
N GLY A 82 -19.29 -8.01 2.44
CA GLY A 82 -20.07 -8.06 1.21
C GLY A 82 -20.40 -6.70 0.59
N GLU A 83 -19.75 -5.63 1.07
CA GLU A 83 -19.92 -4.29 0.48
C GLU A 83 -19.30 -4.23 -0.91
N ASP A 84 -19.82 -3.33 -1.74
CA ASP A 84 -19.26 -3.08 -3.07
C ASP A 84 -17.94 -2.30 -2.97
N ILE A 85 -16.85 -2.96 -3.35
CA ILE A 85 -15.50 -2.38 -3.35
C ILE A 85 -15.19 -1.52 -4.58
N SER A 86 -16.12 -1.42 -5.54
CA SER A 86 -15.94 -0.55 -6.73
C SER A 86 -15.90 0.94 -6.37
N GLY A 87 -16.45 1.30 -5.20
CA GLY A 87 -16.45 2.65 -4.66
C GLY A 87 -15.18 3.04 -3.88
N VAL A 88 -14.11 2.25 -3.93
CA VAL A 88 -12.84 2.61 -3.29
C VAL A 88 -12.25 3.83 -4.00
N THR A 89 -11.93 4.86 -3.22
CA THR A 89 -11.23 6.07 -3.68
C THR A 89 -9.87 6.17 -3.00
N LYS A 90 -8.90 6.79 -3.69
CA LYS A 90 -7.57 7.04 -3.12
C LYS A 90 -7.23 8.53 -3.14
N GLU A 91 -6.55 8.97 -2.09
CA GLU A 91 -6.03 10.31 -1.92
C GLU A 91 -4.54 10.26 -1.69
N VAL A 92 -3.78 11.06 -2.45
CA VAL A 92 -2.32 11.13 -2.34
C VAL A 92 -1.95 12.37 -1.53
N ASN A 93 -1.38 12.15 -0.36
CA ASN A 93 -0.94 13.19 0.56
C ASN A 93 0.58 13.34 0.49
N LEU A 94 1.05 14.35 -0.23
CA LEU A 94 2.46 14.72 -0.35
C LEU A 94 2.68 16.15 0.12
N PRO A 95 3.83 16.46 0.76
CA PRO A 95 4.20 17.83 1.09
C PRO A 95 4.52 18.62 -0.18
N GLN A 96 4.33 19.94 -0.13
CA GLN A 96 4.67 20.84 -1.23
C GLN A 96 6.19 20.95 -1.46
N SER A 97 7.00 20.76 -0.40
CA SER A 97 8.44 20.71 -0.44
C SER A 97 9.00 19.97 0.77
N VAL A 98 10.21 19.48 0.66
CA VAL A 98 10.95 18.80 1.73
C VAL A 98 12.29 19.48 1.95
N GLU A 99 12.83 19.37 3.15
CA GLU A 99 14.15 19.93 3.50
C GLU A 99 15.23 18.85 3.42
N ALA A 100 16.39 19.21 2.85
CA ALA A 100 17.56 18.33 2.88
C ALA A 100 18.25 18.37 4.28
N PRO A 101 18.88 17.27 4.73
CA PRO A 101 19.07 16.02 4.00
C PRO A 101 17.85 15.12 4.02
N ALA A 102 17.67 14.29 2.97
CA ALA A 102 16.64 13.27 2.89
C ALA A 102 17.29 11.93 2.54
N LYS A 103 16.85 10.85 3.19
CA LYS A 103 17.38 9.50 2.97
C LYS A 103 16.39 8.64 2.22
N GLU A 104 16.92 7.79 1.34
CA GLU A 104 16.11 6.77 0.67
C GLU A 104 15.39 5.91 1.70
N GLY A 105 14.10 5.67 1.47
CA GLY A 105 13.23 4.89 2.35
C GLY A 105 12.56 5.69 3.47
N ASP A 106 12.99 6.92 3.75
CA ASP A 106 12.30 7.77 4.75
C ASP A 106 10.91 8.18 4.22
N LYS A 107 9.93 8.12 5.12
CA LYS A 107 8.54 8.49 4.81
C LYS A 107 8.43 9.99 4.55
N THR A 108 7.78 10.35 3.44
CA THR A 108 7.49 11.74 3.08
C THR A 108 6.01 12.04 2.91
N GLY A 109 5.18 11.01 2.71
CA GLY A 109 3.75 11.16 2.52
C GLY A 109 3.03 9.83 2.66
N GLU A 110 1.77 9.80 2.24
CA GLU A 110 0.99 8.57 2.21
C GLU A 110 -0.08 8.61 1.10
N VAL A 111 -0.42 7.44 0.57
CA VAL A 111 -1.63 7.20 -0.21
C VAL A 111 -2.67 6.63 0.73
N VAL A 112 -3.78 7.32 0.91
CA VAL A 112 -4.88 6.91 1.81
C VAL A 112 -6.03 6.38 0.96
N TYR A 113 -6.58 5.25 1.37
CA TYR A 113 -7.70 4.59 0.70
C TYR A 113 -8.97 4.71 1.55
N TYR A 114 -10.08 5.03 0.87
CA TYR A 114 -11.39 5.17 1.49
C TYR A 114 -12.42 4.30 0.78
N LEU A 115 -13.31 3.70 1.56
CA LEU A 115 -14.51 3.03 1.10
C LEU A 115 -15.72 3.68 1.78
N ASN A 116 -16.68 4.18 1.01
CA ASN A 116 -17.86 4.87 1.52
C ASN A 116 -17.53 6.02 2.52
N GLY A 117 -16.41 6.73 2.27
CA GLY A 117 -15.93 7.82 3.14
C GLY A 117 -15.19 7.38 4.41
N SER A 118 -15.09 6.07 4.67
CA SER A 118 -14.31 5.52 5.78
C SER A 118 -12.93 5.11 5.32
N LYS A 119 -11.87 5.48 6.07
CA LYS A 119 -10.49 5.07 5.78
C LYS A 119 -10.37 3.56 5.97
N ILE A 120 -9.97 2.84 4.91
CA ILE A 120 -9.75 1.39 4.92
C ILE A 120 -8.26 1.02 5.01
N GLY A 121 -7.36 1.98 4.74
CA GLY A 121 -5.93 1.79 4.91
C GLY A 121 -5.11 2.87 4.23
N SER A 122 -3.78 2.73 4.29
CA SER A 122 -2.86 3.62 3.60
C SER A 122 -1.54 2.91 3.26
N VAL A 123 -0.85 3.43 2.24
CA VAL A 123 0.52 3.03 1.86
C VAL A 123 1.42 4.23 2.01
N ASP A 124 2.57 4.06 2.64
CA ASP A 124 3.55 5.13 2.81
C ASP A 124 4.19 5.49 1.48
N ILE A 125 4.42 6.79 1.29
CA ILE A 125 5.26 7.29 0.21
C ILE A 125 6.62 7.62 0.80
N VAL A 126 7.68 7.10 0.17
CA VAL A 126 9.06 7.22 0.65
C VAL A 126 9.94 7.86 -0.41
N PHE A 127 11.08 8.42 0.01
CA PHE A 127 12.09 8.91 -0.92
C PHE A 127 12.70 7.73 -1.68
N ALA A 128 12.87 7.89 -2.99
CA ALA A 128 13.46 6.89 -3.87
C ALA A 128 14.99 6.96 -3.94
N GLN A 129 15.60 8.02 -3.38
CA GLN A 129 17.03 8.30 -3.40
C GLN A 129 17.45 9.14 -2.20
N ASN A 130 18.78 9.18 -1.93
CA ASN A 130 19.36 10.08 -0.95
C ASN A 130 19.62 11.47 -1.55
N ILE A 131 19.40 12.51 -0.77
CA ILE A 131 19.84 13.88 -1.09
C ILE A 131 20.55 14.46 0.13
N ASP A 132 21.74 14.98 -0.10
CA ASP A 132 22.55 15.64 0.91
C ASP A 132 22.24 17.14 1.00
N LYS A 133 22.49 17.70 2.16
CA LYS A 133 22.39 19.15 2.35
C LYS A 133 23.51 19.85 1.58
N ALA A 134 23.14 20.88 0.80
CA ALA A 134 24.13 21.72 0.09
C ALA A 134 25.06 22.45 1.08
N THR A 135 26.35 22.43 0.78
CA THR A 135 27.38 23.16 1.52
C THR A 135 27.69 24.51 0.88
N TYR A 136 28.35 25.38 1.61
CA TYR A 136 28.84 26.69 1.06
C TYR A 136 29.73 26.49 -0.16
N LYS A 137 30.53 25.43 -0.20
CA LYS A 137 31.39 25.09 -1.36
C LYS A 137 30.58 24.77 -2.61
N ASP A 138 29.45 24.10 -2.44
CA ASP A 138 28.59 23.73 -3.56
C ASP A 138 27.93 24.96 -4.19
N TYR A 139 27.45 25.88 -3.37
CA TYR A 139 26.91 27.16 -3.84
C TYR A 139 27.96 28.03 -4.50
N PHE A 140 29.20 28.06 -3.96
CA PHE A 140 30.30 28.81 -4.55
C PHE A 140 30.65 28.23 -5.95
N LEU A 141 30.78 26.94 -6.08
CA LEU A 141 31.05 26.26 -7.36
C LEU A 141 29.96 26.51 -8.40
N LEU A 142 28.70 26.49 -7.98
CA LEU A 142 27.54 26.80 -8.84
C LEU A 142 27.62 28.25 -9.35
N SER A 143 27.88 29.22 -8.45
CA SER A 143 27.99 30.62 -8.82
C SER A 143 29.19 30.87 -9.74
N PHE A 144 30.33 30.22 -9.48
CA PHE A 144 31.52 30.33 -10.30
C PHE A 144 31.34 29.76 -11.70
N ARG A 145 30.64 28.62 -11.83
CA ARG A 145 30.26 28.05 -13.13
C ARG A 145 29.31 28.95 -13.92
N ALA A 146 28.34 29.56 -13.25
CA ALA A 146 27.41 30.52 -13.88
C ALA A 146 28.08 31.80 -14.36
N PHE A 147 29.24 32.18 -13.76
CA PHE A 147 30.01 33.35 -14.16
C PHE A 147 30.96 33.07 -15.33
N LEU A 148 31.34 31.82 -15.58
CA LEU A 148 32.26 31.44 -16.66
C LEU A 148 31.55 31.12 -17.97
N LEU A 149 30.21 31.12 -18.00
CA LEU A 149 29.36 30.97 -19.21
C LEU A 149 28.79 32.32 -19.62
#